data_e10a20d9df4257396d89834eb8b6c15e
#
_entry.id   e10a20d9df4257396d89834eb8b6c15e
#
_cell.length_a   1.000
_cell.length_b   1.000
_cell.length_c   1.000
_cell.angle_alpha   90.00
_cell.angle_beta   90.00
_cell.angle_gamma   90.00
#
_symmetry.space_group_name_H-M   'P 1'
#
loop_
_entity.id
_entity.type
_entity.pdbx_description
1 polymer ?
#
loop_
_entity_poly.entity_id
_entity_poly.type
_entity_poly.pdbx_seq_one_letter_code
_entity_poly.pdbx_strand_id
1 'polypeptide(L)'
;MNYQAMKLLNVFKIIAFSFIILISVKCSKYHGESEQYTVDGPGNGAQVVPANSSTGTAVLAGDYNSSNNTLSCILNWSGLSGPPTAIHIHGPAAVGRNNIYQFVLVKVPAVASGVMSFESVFTEAQEGSLISNAFYYDIHTAANPNGEIRGQIILH
;
A
#
# COMPACT_ATOMS: atom_id res chain seq x y z
N MET A 1 28.89 -57.77 -31.68
CA MET A 1 27.70 -57.09 -31.15
C MET A 1 26.64 -57.11 -32.25
N ASN A 2 25.50 -57.76 -32.02
CA ASN A 2 24.52 -58.04 -33.07
C ASN A 2 23.81 -56.78 -33.55
N TYR A 3 23.59 -56.68 -34.88
CA TYR A 3 22.90 -55.58 -35.54
C TYR A 3 21.53 -55.23 -34.93
N GLN A 4 20.85 -56.20 -34.35
CA GLN A 4 19.59 -56.04 -33.62
C GLN A 4 19.79 -55.28 -32.30
N ALA A 5 20.89 -55.47 -31.60
CA ALA A 5 21.18 -54.76 -30.35
C ALA A 5 21.50 -53.27 -30.58
N MET A 6 22.10 -52.92 -31.74
CA MET A 6 22.32 -51.52 -32.14
C MET A 6 21.04 -50.76 -32.50
N LYS A 7 20.08 -51.45 -33.10
CA LYS A 7 18.77 -50.83 -33.41
C LYS A 7 17.96 -50.53 -32.14
N LEU A 8 17.96 -51.47 -31.18
CA LEU A 8 17.31 -51.25 -29.90
C LEU A 8 17.94 -50.09 -29.12
N LEU A 9 19.26 -49.97 -29.12
CA LEU A 9 19.99 -48.91 -28.43
C LEU A 9 19.70 -47.53 -29.03
N ASN A 10 19.53 -47.44 -30.37
CA ASN A 10 19.17 -46.20 -31.04
C ASN A 10 17.71 -45.80 -30.80
N VAL A 11 16.78 -46.75 -30.72
CA VAL A 11 15.39 -46.49 -30.42
C VAL A 11 15.24 -45.98 -28.97
N PHE A 12 15.98 -46.54 -28.02
CA PHE A 12 16.00 -46.06 -26.65
C PHE A 12 16.59 -44.65 -26.51
N LYS A 13 17.60 -44.30 -27.31
CA LYS A 13 18.15 -42.92 -27.33
C LYS A 13 17.20 -41.89 -27.90
N ILE A 14 16.37 -42.24 -28.88
CA ILE A 14 15.38 -41.36 -29.48
C ILE A 14 14.20 -41.14 -28.54
N ILE A 15 13.79 -42.14 -27.75
CA ILE A 15 12.69 -42.02 -26.80
C ILE A 15 13.13 -41.20 -25.56
N ALA A 16 14.43 -41.31 -25.15
CA ALA A 16 14.92 -40.50 -24.03
C ALA A 16 15.10 -39.00 -24.35
N PHE A 17 15.17 -38.64 -25.63
CA PHE A 17 15.35 -37.24 -26.05
C PHE A 17 14.03 -36.50 -26.28
N SER A 18 12.90 -37.22 -26.29
CA SER A 18 11.59 -36.63 -26.62
C SER A 18 10.76 -36.25 -25.39
N PHE A 19 11.29 -36.31 -24.18
CA PHE A 19 10.55 -36.04 -22.95
C PHE A 19 11.13 -34.90 -22.12
N ILE A 20 11.85 -33.96 -22.77
CA ILE A 20 12.04 -32.63 -22.20
C ILE A 20 10.84 -31.80 -22.64
N ILE A 21 9.68 -32.08 -22.05
CA ILE A 21 8.60 -31.11 -22.00
C ILE A 21 9.17 -29.94 -21.20
N LEU A 22 9.49 -28.85 -21.89
CA LEU A 22 9.61 -27.54 -21.27
C LEU A 22 8.26 -27.26 -20.62
N ILE A 23 8.12 -27.63 -19.35
CA ILE A 23 7.11 -27.04 -18.49
C ILE A 23 7.57 -25.58 -18.32
N SER A 24 7.20 -24.73 -19.29
CA SER A 24 7.13 -23.31 -19.03
C SER A 24 6.04 -23.17 -17.95
N VAL A 25 6.46 -23.21 -16.68
CA VAL A 25 5.65 -22.70 -15.59
C VAL A 25 5.48 -21.22 -15.93
N LYS A 26 4.44 -20.93 -16.70
CA LYS A 26 3.87 -19.59 -16.63
C LYS A 26 3.50 -19.45 -15.15
N CYS A 27 4.30 -18.69 -14.43
CA CYS A 27 3.85 -18.09 -13.19
C CYS A 27 2.70 -17.15 -13.62
N SER A 28 1.52 -17.72 -13.88
CA SER A 28 0.31 -16.95 -13.86
C SER A 28 0.21 -16.53 -12.41
N LYS A 29 0.37 -15.23 -12.16
CA LYS A 29 -0.01 -14.62 -10.91
C LYS A 29 -1.40 -15.19 -10.61
N TYR A 30 -1.47 -16.06 -9.61
CA TYR A 30 -2.76 -16.45 -9.07
C TYR A 30 -3.27 -15.15 -8.45
N HIS A 31 -4.09 -14.41 -9.17
CA HIS A 31 -4.93 -13.40 -8.55
C HIS A 31 -5.86 -14.22 -7.65
N GLY A 32 -5.48 -14.33 -6.39
CA GLY A 32 -6.38 -14.73 -5.33
C GLY A 32 -7.66 -13.92 -5.46
N GLU A 33 -8.74 -14.40 -4.94
CA GLU A 33 -10.00 -13.65 -4.88
C GLU A 33 -9.68 -12.22 -4.47
N SER A 34 -10.32 -11.23 -5.13
CA SER A 34 -10.11 -9.82 -4.81
C SER A 34 -10.49 -9.60 -3.35
N GLU A 35 -9.50 -9.34 -2.51
CA GLU A 35 -9.76 -9.05 -1.11
C GLU A 35 -10.12 -7.57 -0.96
N GLN A 36 -11.19 -7.35 -0.23
CA GLN A 36 -11.65 -6.04 0.19
C GLN A 36 -11.30 -5.87 1.67
N TYR A 37 -10.46 -4.89 1.96
CA TYR A 37 -10.09 -4.56 3.34
C TYR A 37 -10.84 -3.33 3.79
N THR A 38 -11.39 -3.34 5.00
CA THR A 38 -11.82 -2.10 5.64
C THR A 38 -10.61 -1.35 6.17
N VAL A 39 -10.68 -0.02 6.13
CA VAL A 39 -9.55 0.85 6.49
C VAL A 39 -9.99 1.83 7.55
N ASP A 40 -9.19 1.96 8.60
CA ASP A 40 -9.28 3.04 9.57
C ASP A 40 -7.92 3.70 9.83
N GLY A 41 -7.94 4.87 10.50
CA GLY A 41 -6.71 5.60 10.83
C GLY A 41 -7.01 6.79 11.73
N PRO A 42 -7.09 6.59 13.05
CA PRO A 42 -7.18 7.72 13.97
C PRO A 42 -5.86 8.49 14.01
N GLY A 43 -5.94 9.82 13.93
CA GLY A 43 -4.78 10.71 13.87
C GLY A 43 -4.80 11.79 14.95
N ASN A 44 -3.61 12.14 15.44
CA ASN A 44 -3.39 13.20 16.42
C ASN A 44 -1.93 13.67 16.43
N GLY A 45 -1.64 14.73 17.21
CA GLY A 45 -0.31 15.31 17.34
C GLY A 45 0.71 14.39 18.03
N ALA A 46 0.26 13.48 18.91
CA ALA A 46 1.14 12.54 19.60
C ALA A 46 1.72 11.46 18.67
N GLN A 47 1.11 11.20 17.55
CA GLN A 47 1.61 10.26 16.53
C GLN A 47 2.62 10.89 15.56
N VAL A 48 2.75 12.22 15.52
CA VAL A 48 3.77 12.91 14.71
C VAL A 48 5.17 12.56 15.22
N VAL A 49 6.16 12.54 14.36
CA VAL A 49 7.55 12.22 14.76
C VAL A 49 8.48 13.37 14.36
N PRO A 50 9.01 14.11 15.34
CA PRO A 50 8.74 14.02 16.80
C PRO A 50 7.32 14.47 17.15
N ALA A 51 6.76 13.92 18.23
CA ALA A 51 5.43 14.26 18.71
C ALA A 51 5.30 15.76 19.05
N ASN A 52 4.11 16.31 18.82
CA ASN A 52 3.80 17.69 19.17
C ASN A 52 2.57 17.77 20.10
N SER A 53 2.26 18.96 20.59
CA SER A 53 1.16 19.22 21.53
C SER A 53 -0.14 19.69 20.86
N SER A 54 -0.30 19.49 19.54
CA SER A 54 -1.54 19.83 18.86
C SER A 54 -2.72 19.09 19.46
N THR A 55 -3.82 19.80 19.65
CA THR A 55 -5.12 19.23 20.06
C THR A 55 -5.96 18.80 18.86
N GLY A 56 -5.45 19.01 17.66
CA GLY A 56 -6.08 18.57 16.41
C GLY A 56 -6.22 17.04 16.38
N THR A 57 -7.31 16.60 15.79
CA THR A 57 -7.59 15.17 15.58
C THR A 57 -8.05 14.91 14.16
N ALA A 58 -7.84 13.67 13.70
CA ALA A 58 -8.43 13.22 12.45
C ALA A 58 -8.89 11.75 12.56
N VAL A 59 -9.80 11.38 11.67
CA VAL A 59 -10.23 10.00 11.45
C VAL A 59 -10.23 9.74 9.96
N LEU A 60 -9.44 8.76 9.54
CA LEU A 60 -9.51 8.17 8.22
C LEU A 60 -10.43 6.96 8.28
N ALA A 61 -11.31 6.78 7.31
CA ALA A 61 -12.14 5.59 7.15
C ALA A 61 -12.38 5.30 5.68
N GLY A 62 -12.42 4.03 5.28
CA GLY A 62 -12.64 3.64 3.90
C GLY A 62 -12.37 2.19 3.62
N ASP A 63 -11.98 1.90 2.39
CA ASP A 63 -11.75 0.57 1.87
C ASP A 63 -10.50 0.52 0.99
N TYR A 64 -9.85 -0.63 0.98
CA TYR A 64 -8.81 -0.97 0.01
C TYR A 64 -9.22 -2.19 -0.79
N ASN A 65 -9.14 -2.08 -2.11
CA ASN A 65 -9.46 -3.16 -3.05
C ASN A 65 -8.17 -3.67 -3.70
N SER A 66 -7.79 -4.92 -3.39
CA SER A 66 -6.57 -5.54 -3.90
C SER A 66 -6.61 -5.89 -5.40
N SER A 67 -7.82 -5.97 -6.01
CA SER A 67 -7.92 -6.28 -7.44
C SER A 67 -7.44 -5.15 -8.35
N ASN A 68 -7.53 -3.91 -7.88
CA ASN A 68 -7.11 -2.71 -8.62
C ASN A 68 -6.15 -1.82 -7.82
N ASN A 69 -5.69 -2.30 -6.66
CA ASN A 69 -4.78 -1.62 -5.74
C ASN A 69 -5.24 -0.21 -5.32
N THR A 70 -6.54 -0.02 -5.18
CA THR A 70 -7.12 1.30 -4.90
C THR A 70 -7.52 1.42 -3.43
N LEU A 71 -6.97 2.43 -2.77
CA LEU A 71 -7.40 2.91 -1.46
C LEU A 71 -8.39 4.05 -1.66
N SER A 72 -9.64 3.87 -1.21
CA SER A 72 -10.72 4.86 -1.29
C SER A 72 -11.15 5.26 0.11
N CYS A 73 -10.91 6.50 0.51
CA CYS A 73 -11.10 6.94 1.89
C CYS A 73 -11.81 8.28 2.01
N ILE A 74 -12.42 8.47 3.18
CA ILE A 74 -12.87 9.75 3.70
C ILE A 74 -11.95 10.10 4.88
N LEU A 75 -11.37 11.29 4.86
CA LEU A 75 -10.57 11.86 5.93
C LEU A 75 -11.33 13.03 6.55
N ASN A 76 -11.66 12.91 7.83
CA ASN A 76 -12.24 13.97 8.65
C ASN A 76 -11.18 14.51 9.58
N TRP A 77 -11.09 15.82 9.75
CA TRP A 77 -10.22 16.46 10.75
C TRP A 77 -10.92 17.58 11.48
N SER A 78 -10.47 17.86 12.69
CA SER A 78 -11.00 18.94 13.51
C SER A 78 -9.93 19.52 14.44
N GLY A 79 -10.11 20.80 14.77
CA GLY A 79 -9.30 21.48 15.79
C GLY A 79 -7.86 21.70 15.39
N LEU A 80 -7.54 21.79 14.08
CA LEU A 80 -6.20 22.18 13.64
C LEU A 80 -5.92 23.66 13.99
N SER A 81 -4.64 23.98 14.12
CA SER A 81 -4.14 25.34 14.39
C SER A 81 -4.44 26.35 13.26
N GLY A 82 -4.84 25.86 12.09
CA GLY A 82 -5.22 26.61 10.90
C GLY A 82 -5.61 25.70 9.75
N PRO A 83 -5.92 26.26 8.59
CA PRO A 83 -6.18 25.46 7.40
C PRO A 83 -4.99 24.56 7.04
N PRO A 84 -5.24 23.33 6.55
CA PRO A 84 -4.18 22.49 6.01
C PRO A 84 -3.44 23.20 4.87
N THR A 85 -2.11 23.13 4.92
CA THR A 85 -1.23 23.56 3.81
C THR A 85 -0.88 22.40 2.89
N ALA A 86 -0.89 21.17 3.42
CA ALA A 86 -0.71 19.93 2.68
C ALA A 86 -1.27 18.76 3.47
N ILE A 87 -1.66 17.69 2.77
CA ILE A 87 -1.94 16.37 3.32
C ILE A 87 -1.21 15.36 2.46
N HIS A 88 -0.43 14.48 3.10
CA HIS A 88 0.35 13.46 2.41
C HIS A 88 0.02 12.06 2.92
N ILE A 89 0.30 11.06 2.09
CA ILE A 89 0.40 9.67 2.47
C ILE A 89 1.86 9.25 2.33
N HIS A 90 2.42 8.70 3.38
CA HIS A 90 3.81 8.29 3.50
C HIS A 90 3.94 6.79 3.71
N GLY A 91 5.06 6.22 3.30
CA GLY A 91 5.39 4.82 3.59
C GLY A 91 6.42 4.23 2.61
N PRO A 92 6.86 2.99 2.89
CA PRO A 92 6.52 2.20 4.09
C PRO A 92 7.24 2.71 5.35
N ALA A 93 6.53 2.79 6.45
CA ALA A 93 7.07 3.18 7.76
C ALA A 93 6.25 2.55 8.90
N ALA A 94 6.94 1.95 9.85
CA ALA A 94 6.32 1.49 11.09
C ALA A 94 5.83 2.69 11.94
N VAL A 95 4.94 2.42 12.90
CA VAL A 95 4.50 3.40 13.89
C VAL A 95 5.73 4.05 14.57
N GLY A 96 5.71 5.37 14.71
CA GLY A 96 6.82 6.12 15.31
C GLY A 96 8.06 6.29 14.41
N ARG A 97 7.95 6.01 13.12
CA ARG A 97 9.00 6.23 12.13
C ARG A 97 8.50 7.11 10.99
N ASN A 98 9.37 8.00 10.48
CA ASN A 98 9.08 8.79 9.28
C ASN A 98 9.63 8.10 8.02
N ASN A 99 8.99 8.39 6.90
CA ASN A 99 9.49 8.06 5.56
C ASN A 99 9.06 9.15 4.58
N ILE A 100 9.57 9.07 3.35
CA ILE A 100 9.15 9.96 2.28
C ILE A 100 7.66 9.78 1.97
N TYR A 101 7.01 10.84 1.47
CA TYR A 101 5.63 10.71 1.01
C TYR A 101 5.57 9.95 -0.32
N GLN A 102 4.47 9.23 -0.52
CA GLN A 102 4.14 8.52 -1.76
C GLN A 102 3.09 9.28 -2.56
N PHE A 103 2.15 9.93 -1.85
CA PHE A 103 1.05 10.66 -2.47
C PHE A 103 0.87 12.02 -1.79
N VAL A 104 0.53 13.03 -2.58
CA VAL A 104 0.07 14.34 -2.13
C VAL A 104 -1.42 14.43 -2.42
N LEU A 105 -2.24 14.63 -1.41
CA LEU A 105 -3.68 14.82 -1.60
C LEU A 105 -3.93 16.24 -2.12
N VAL A 106 -4.76 16.35 -3.14
CA VAL A 106 -5.07 17.61 -3.81
C VAL A 106 -6.49 18.06 -3.48
N LYS A 107 -6.77 19.35 -3.72
CA LYS A 107 -8.09 19.95 -3.45
C LYS A 107 -8.50 19.87 -1.97
N VAL A 108 -7.53 19.96 -1.08
CA VAL A 108 -7.77 19.95 0.37
C VAL A 108 -8.58 21.19 0.75
N PRO A 109 -9.71 21.04 1.48
CA PRO A 109 -10.47 22.19 1.98
C PRO A 109 -9.62 23.08 2.89
N ALA A 110 -9.62 24.38 2.64
CA ALA A 110 -8.82 25.37 3.39
C ALA A 110 -9.55 25.80 4.69
N VAL A 111 -9.83 24.81 5.56
CA VAL A 111 -10.54 25.01 6.84
C VAL A 111 -9.88 24.20 7.96
N ALA A 112 -9.83 24.77 9.19
CA ALA A 112 -9.21 24.10 10.34
C ALA A 112 -9.98 22.87 10.86
N SER A 113 -11.22 22.70 10.42
CA SER A 113 -12.02 21.49 10.62
C SER A 113 -12.77 21.21 9.33
N GLY A 114 -12.64 20.00 8.80
CA GLY A 114 -13.19 19.68 7.50
C GLY A 114 -13.21 18.18 7.19
N VAL A 115 -13.65 17.88 5.98
CA VAL A 115 -13.74 16.52 5.45
C VAL A 115 -13.38 16.54 3.97
N MET A 116 -12.71 15.49 3.52
CA MET A 116 -12.48 15.21 2.11
C MET A 116 -12.55 13.73 1.82
N SER A 117 -12.93 13.38 0.61
CA SER A 117 -12.75 12.03 0.06
C SER A 117 -11.59 12.04 -0.93
N PHE A 118 -10.88 10.93 -1.01
CA PHE A 118 -9.80 10.75 -1.98
C PHE A 118 -9.65 9.29 -2.36
N GLU A 119 -8.98 9.08 -3.49
CA GLU A 119 -8.52 7.77 -3.93
C GLU A 119 -7.02 7.83 -4.20
N SER A 120 -6.33 6.73 -3.89
CA SER A 120 -4.91 6.56 -4.18
C SER A 120 -4.67 5.15 -4.70
N VAL A 121 -4.01 5.04 -5.86
CA VAL A 121 -3.68 3.75 -6.45
C VAL A 121 -2.25 3.39 -6.05
N PHE A 122 -2.10 2.27 -5.37
CA PHE A 122 -0.82 1.73 -4.94
C PHE A 122 -0.22 0.84 -6.03
N THR A 123 1.09 0.71 -6.05
CA THR A 123 1.75 -0.30 -6.88
C THR A 123 1.69 -1.66 -6.18
N GLU A 124 1.80 -2.75 -6.95
CA GLU A 124 1.92 -4.10 -6.39
C GLU A 124 3.07 -4.23 -5.38
N ALA A 125 4.18 -3.50 -5.60
CA ALA A 125 5.31 -3.49 -4.68
C ALA A 125 4.98 -2.80 -3.34
N GLN A 126 4.01 -1.89 -3.32
CA GLN A 126 3.57 -1.17 -2.12
C GLN A 126 2.46 -1.90 -1.36
N GLU A 127 1.67 -2.75 -2.05
CA GLU A 127 0.51 -3.45 -1.48
C GLU A 127 0.85 -4.22 -0.21
N GLY A 128 1.89 -5.06 -0.24
CA GLY A 128 2.29 -5.84 0.94
C GLY A 128 2.65 -4.97 2.14
N SER A 129 3.21 -3.80 1.91
CA SER A 129 3.50 -2.82 2.97
C SER A 129 2.23 -2.13 3.48
N LEU A 130 1.27 -1.86 2.58
CA LEU A 130 -0.03 -1.29 2.96
C LEU A 130 -0.82 -2.28 3.83
N ILE A 131 -0.94 -3.54 3.40
CA ILE A 131 -1.61 -4.62 4.15
C ILE A 131 -0.94 -4.87 5.50
N SER A 132 0.38 -4.65 5.59
CA SER A 132 1.13 -4.73 6.86
C SER A 132 1.01 -3.47 7.72
N ASN A 133 0.08 -2.56 7.41
CA ASN A 133 -0.17 -1.31 8.12
C ASN A 133 1.07 -0.39 8.19
N ALA A 134 1.94 -0.43 7.17
CA ALA A 134 3.16 0.35 7.12
C ALA A 134 3.01 1.66 6.31
N PHE A 135 1.80 2.21 6.24
CA PHE A 135 1.55 3.52 5.65
C PHE A 135 0.85 4.43 6.67
N TYR A 136 1.08 5.74 6.56
CA TYR A 136 0.44 6.74 7.40
C TYR A 136 0.09 7.98 6.58
N TYR A 137 -0.90 8.72 7.04
CA TYR A 137 -1.16 10.07 6.54
C TYR A 137 -0.69 11.10 7.55
N ASP A 138 -0.40 12.31 7.07
CA ASP A 138 -0.20 13.47 7.90
C ASP A 138 -0.89 14.71 7.32
N ILE A 139 -1.21 15.65 8.21
CA ILE A 139 -1.79 16.94 7.86
C ILE A 139 -0.82 18.02 8.35
N HIS A 140 -0.42 18.87 7.44
CA HIS A 140 0.46 20.02 7.71
C HIS A 140 -0.37 21.29 7.77
N THR A 141 0.05 22.24 8.62
CA THR A 141 -0.49 23.60 8.69
C THR A 141 0.64 24.62 8.69
N ALA A 142 0.31 25.90 8.55
CA ALA A 142 1.32 26.96 8.60
C ALA A 142 2.04 27.02 9.96
N ALA A 143 1.36 26.68 11.06
CA ALA A 143 1.96 26.64 12.39
C ALA A 143 2.80 25.38 12.61
N ASN A 144 2.50 24.29 11.89
CA ASN A 144 3.17 23.00 12.01
C ASN A 144 3.57 22.49 10.60
N PRO A 145 4.59 23.10 9.97
CA PRO A 145 4.96 22.77 8.58
C PRO A 145 5.57 21.38 8.43
N ASN A 146 6.01 20.74 9.51
CA ASN A 146 6.55 19.39 9.53
C ASN A 146 5.49 18.32 9.87
N GLY A 147 4.21 18.70 9.94
CA GLY A 147 3.08 17.86 10.30
C GLY A 147 2.47 18.30 11.64
N GLU A 148 1.18 18.58 11.64
CA GLU A 148 0.42 18.90 12.84
C GLU A 148 -0.21 17.67 13.47
N ILE A 149 -0.80 16.82 12.67
CA ILE A 149 -1.35 15.52 13.08
C ILE A 149 -0.92 14.42 12.11
N ARG A 150 -0.86 13.21 12.63
CA ARG A 150 -0.53 12.00 11.89
C ARG A 150 -1.44 10.86 12.33
N GLY A 151 -1.80 9.97 11.41
CA GLY A 151 -2.52 8.72 11.69
C GLY A 151 -1.96 7.57 10.87
N GLN A 152 -1.72 6.43 11.50
CA GLN A 152 -1.37 5.21 10.78
C GLN A 152 -2.59 4.72 10.00
N ILE A 153 -2.39 4.23 8.78
CA ILE A 153 -3.43 3.60 7.94
C ILE A 153 -3.46 2.12 8.31
N ILE A 154 -4.60 1.65 8.81
CA ILE A 154 -4.77 0.30 9.35
C ILE A 154 -5.83 -0.43 8.51
N LEU A 155 -5.44 -1.60 7.99
CA LEU A 155 -6.31 -2.48 7.21
C LEU A 155 -6.77 -3.67 8.07
N HIS A 156 -8.05 -4.05 7.88
CA HIS A 156 -8.69 -5.15 8.60
C HIS A 156 -9.33 -6.14 7.65
#